data_0ee2a59136a6913ffa9104df1831ad47
#
_entry.id   0ee2a59136a6913ffa9104df1831ad47
#
_cell.length_a   1.000
_cell.length_b   1.000
_cell.length_c   1.000
_cell.angle_alpha   90.00
_cell.angle_beta   90.00
_cell.angle_gamma   90.00
#
_symmetry.space_group_name_H-M   'P 1'
#
loop_
_entity.id
_entity.type
_entity.pdbx_description
1 polymer ?
#
loop_
_entity_poly.entity_id
_entity_poly.type
_entity_poly.pdbx_seq_one_letter_code
_entity_poly.pdbx_strand_id
1 'polypeptide(L)'
;ENKKDIPFYIFNARDLNITNINELASNYSFYDFININKDDKEKIIVIDSAEKLLDIIDNTPIIEFLSAIVKSNWKIIFTTRNNYLEDLQGVLLDTFRVPFYPINLDEITNEQLLLISKEKDFLLPDNEKVLDLIKKPFYLNEYLKCYKAEEIFNLKQFKEALWNNIIVKRDINRGKAFLELSNNRALTGQFYIVETNFKNSVKDLIKDGIIGNESKGYFIAHDIYEEWALEKFIDIHFEKREGTISFFNSIGYN
;
A
#
# COMPACT_ATOMS: atom_id res chain seq x y z
N GLU A 1 -22.76 16.60 -25.95
CA GLU A 1 -21.27 16.59 -25.97
C GLU A 1 -20.81 15.21 -25.58
N ASN A 2 -20.22 14.46 -26.51
CA ASN A 2 -19.58 13.18 -26.22
C ASN A 2 -18.41 13.48 -25.26
N LYS A 3 -18.50 13.06 -24.01
CA LYS A 3 -17.34 13.03 -23.12
C LYS A 3 -16.30 12.10 -23.78
N LYS A 4 -15.26 12.69 -24.35
CA LYS A 4 -14.11 11.92 -24.79
C LYS A 4 -13.47 11.33 -23.54
N ASP A 5 -13.34 10.01 -23.49
CA ASP A 5 -12.64 9.35 -22.39
C ASP A 5 -11.19 9.85 -22.39
N ILE A 6 -10.72 10.35 -21.25
CA ILE A 6 -9.34 10.79 -21.06
C ILE A 6 -8.49 9.53 -20.94
N PRO A 7 -7.45 9.34 -21.77
CA PRO A 7 -6.49 8.27 -21.59
C PRO A 7 -5.90 8.31 -20.18
N PHE A 8 -6.10 7.24 -19.42
CA PHE A 8 -5.69 7.13 -18.03
C PHE A 8 -5.04 5.78 -17.78
N TYR A 9 -3.77 5.80 -17.36
CA TYR A 9 -2.98 4.60 -17.11
C TYR A 9 -2.35 4.66 -15.73
N ILE A 10 -2.28 3.51 -15.07
CA ILE A 10 -1.65 3.36 -13.76
C ILE A 10 -0.52 2.35 -13.89
N PHE A 11 0.68 2.74 -13.50
CA PHE A 11 1.85 1.89 -13.36
C PHE A 11 2.19 1.79 -11.89
N ASN A 12 2.50 0.59 -11.40
CA ASN A 12 3.17 0.46 -10.12
C ASN A 12 4.65 0.81 -10.31
N ALA A 13 5.24 1.61 -9.43
CA ALA A 13 6.63 2.03 -9.57
C ALA A 13 7.62 0.85 -9.64
N ARG A 14 7.29 -0.30 -9.05
CA ARG A 14 8.08 -1.53 -9.16
C ARG A 14 8.12 -2.10 -10.57
N ASP A 15 7.04 -1.94 -11.34
CA ASP A 15 6.97 -2.42 -12.72
C ASP A 15 7.89 -1.62 -13.64
N LEU A 16 8.40 -0.48 -13.15
CA LEU A 16 9.40 0.34 -13.85
C LEU A 16 10.85 -0.13 -13.61
N ASN A 17 11.07 -1.16 -12.80
CA ASN A 17 12.38 -1.80 -12.66
C ASN A 17 12.67 -2.73 -13.85
N ILE A 18 12.86 -2.13 -15.00
CA ILE A 18 13.02 -2.74 -16.32
C ILE A 18 14.42 -2.50 -16.88
N THR A 19 14.85 -3.35 -17.79
CA THR A 19 16.14 -3.16 -18.51
C THR A 19 15.95 -2.39 -19.81
N ASN A 20 14.71 -2.40 -20.35
CA ASN A 20 14.37 -1.70 -21.60
C ASN A 20 12.92 -1.18 -21.51
N ILE A 21 12.69 0.03 -21.99
CA ILE A 21 11.38 0.71 -21.94
C ILE A 21 10.26 -0.09 -22.64
N ASN A 22 10.58 -0.91 -23.64
CA ASN A 22 9.58 -1.74 -24.33
C ASN A 22 9.04 -2.90 -23.49
N GLU A 23 9.65 -3.21 -22.34
CA GLU A 23 9.13 -4.22 -21.42
C GLU A 23 7.82 -3.76 -20.74
N LEU A 24 7.55 -2.45 -20.72
CA LEU A 24 6.29 -1.88 -20.20
C LEU A 24 5.06 -2.22 -21.04
N ALA A 25 5.26 -2.63 -22.29
CA ALA A 25 4.18 -2.95 -23.20
C ALA A 25 4.35 -4.38 -23.74
N SER A 26 3.48 -5.30 -23.35
CA SER A 26 3.60 -6.71 -23.73
C SER A 26 3.33 -7.02 -25.20
N ASN A 27 2.58 -6.17 -25.92
CA ASN A 27 2.09 -6.44 -27.28
C ASN A 27 2.43 -5.38 -28.32
N TYR A 28 3.06 -4.27 -27.93
CA TYR A 28 3.42 -3.16 -28.82
C TYR A 28 4.61 -2.38 -28.25
N SER A 29 5.29 -1.58 -29.07
CA SER A 29 6.40 -0.79 -28.58
C SER A 29 5.91 0.37 -27.72
N PHE A 30 6.78 0.89 -26.85
CA PHE A 30 6.48 2.10 -26.10
C PHE A 30 6.19 3.30 -27.02
N TYR A 31 6.82 3.37 -28.17
CA TYR A 31 6.54 4.41 -29.17
C TYR A 31 5.14 4.29 -29.78
N ASP A 32 4.63 3.08 -29.95
CA ASP A 32 3.24 2.87 -30.38
C ASP A 32 2.26 3.36 -29.29
N PHE A 33 2.55 3.10 -28.01
CA PHE A 33 1.80 3.65 -26.89
C PHE A 33 1.70 5.18 -26.94
N ILE A 34 2.82 5.85 -27.15
CA ILE A 34 2.87 7.32 -27.28
C ILE A 34 2.07 7.79 -28.51
N ASN A 35 2.22 7.12 -29.66
CA ASN A 35 1.58 7.49 -30.90
C ASN A 35 0.06 7.30 -30.91
N ILE A 36 -0.44 6.24 -30.29
CA ILE A 36 -1.88 5.99 -30.16
C ILE A 36 -2.59 7.15 -29.44
N ASN A 37 -1.92 7.73 -28.45
CA ASN A 37 -2.49 8.79 -27.62
C ASN A 37 -2.02 10.20 -28.02
N LYS A 38 -1.35 10.38 -29.16
CA LYS A 38 -0.69 11.67 -29.50
C LYS A 38 -1.68 12.82 -29.67
N ASP A 39 -2.86 12.54 -30.22
CA ASP A 39 -3.88 13.54 -30.56
C ASP A 39 -4.81 13.87 -29.38
N ASP A 40 -4.66 13.16 -28.25
CA ASP A 40 -5.42 13.43 -27.05
C ASP A 40 -4.85 14.64 -26.31
N LYS A 41 -5.72 15.64 -26.09
CA LYS A 41 -5.34 16.90 -25.42
C LYS A 41 -5.04 16.72 -23.95
N GLU A 42 -5.80 15.85 -23.30
CA GLU A 42 -5.63 15.49 -21.89
C GLU A 42 -5.35 14.00 -21.76
N LYS A 43 -4.30 13.65 -21.09
CA LYS A 43 -3.87 12.27 -20.85
C LYS A 43 -3.08 12.20 -19.57
N ILE A 44 -3.35 11.17 -18.75
CA ILE A 44 -2.85 11.06 -17.39
C ILE A 44 -2.16 9.72 -17.20
N ILE A 45 -1.00 9.77 -16.57
CA ILE A 45 -0.30 8.59 -16.05
C ILE A 45 -0.17 8.75 -14.54
N VAL A 46 -0.51 7.70 -13.82
CA VAL A 46 -0.26 7.56 -12.38
C VAL A 46 0.88 6.58 -12.18
N ILE A 47 1.88 6.97 -11.42
CA ILE A 47 2.94 6.09 -10.92
C ILE A 47 2.68 5.88 -9.44
N ASP A 48 2.11 4.73 -9.13
CA ASP A 48 1.73 4.37 -7.77
C ASP A 48 2.91 3.83 -6.97
N SER A 49 2.97 4.19 -5.68
CA SER A 49 4.06 3.82 -4.75
C SER A 49 5.44 4.28 -5.26
N ALA A 50 5.52 5.55 -5.69
CA ALA A 50 6.70 6.12 -6.37
C ALA A 50 7.97 6.12 -5.50
N GLU A 51 7.87 5.95 -4.18
CA GLU A 51 9.04 5.71 -3.32
C GLU A 51 9.86 4.50 -3.74
N LYS A 52 9.27 3.56 -4.50
CA LYS A 52 9.98 2.39 -5.02
C LYS A 52 10.95 2.71 -6.17
N LEU A 53 10.82 3.90 -6.76
CA LEU A 53 11.83 4.39 -7.72
C LEU A 53 13.19 4.61 -7.06
N LEU A 54 13.21 4.86 -5.72
CA LEU A 54 14.45 5.03 -4.94
C LEU A 54 15.28 3.74 -4.86
N ASP A 55 14.65 2.58 -5.01
CA ASP A 55 15.28 1.26 -4.89
C ASP A 55 15.88 0.78 -6.24
N ILE A 56 15.63 1.51 -7.35
CA ILE A 56 16.05 1.10 -8.69
C ILE A 56 17.49 1.53 -8.96
N ILE A 57 18.34 0.56 -9.29
CA ILE A 57 19.79 0.79 -9.49
C ILE A 57 20.08 1.40 -10.87
N ASP A 58 19.49 0.84 -11.94
CA ASP A 58 19.63 1.39 -13.29
C ASP A 58 18.43 2.27 -13.64
N ASN A 59 18.65 3.57 -13.53
CA ASN A 59 17.61 4.57 -13.79
C ASN A 59 17.45 4.90 -15.28
N THR A 60 18.29 4.37 -16.17
CA THR A 60 18.30 4.74 -17.61
C THR A 60 16.95 4.51 -18.30
N PRO A 61 16.28 3.35 -18.16
CA PRO A 61 14.99 3.12 -18.79
C PRO A 61 13.88 4.03 -18.24
N ILE A 62 13.94 4.37 -16.94
CA ILE A 62 12.97 5.25 -16.29
C ILE A 62 13.15 6.69 -16.79
N ILE A 63 14.38 7.15 -16.92
CA ILE A 63 14.69 8.49 -17.47
C ILE A 63 14.15 8.59 -18.90
N GLU A 64 14.34 7.55 -19.70
CA GLU A 64 13.81 7.48 -21.07
C GLU A 64 12.27 7.54 -21.06
N PHE A 65 11.62 6.70 -20.22
CA PHE A 65 10.17 6.67 -20.05
C PHE A 65 9.62 8.04 -19.64
N LEU A 66 10.09 8.60 -18.53
CA LEU A 66 9.60 9.88 -18.01
C LEU A 66 9.84 11.03 -18.99
N SER A 67 11.01 11.05 -19.65
CA SER A 67 11.33 12.07 -20.66
C SER A 67 10.39 12.01 -21.85
N ALA A 68 10.05 10.82 -22.33
CA ALA A 68 9.12 10.65 -23.45
C ALA A 68 7.68 11.04 -23.06
N ILE A 69 7.24 10.68 -21.85
CA ILE A 69 5.93 11.04 -21.30
C ILE A 69 5.79 12.57 -21.16
N VAL A 70 6.79 13.23 -20.58
CA VAL A 70 6.80 14.70 -20.43
C VAL A 70 6.78 15.38 -21.81
N LYS A 71 7.64 14.94 -22.76
CA LYS A 71 7.69 15.51 -24.12
C LYS A 71 6.38 15.33 -24.88
N SER A 72 5.61 14.30 -24.55
CA SER A 72 4.33 14.01 -25.18
C SER A 72 3.12 14.63 -24.45
N ASN A 73 3.37 15.59 -23.54
CA ASN A 73 2.37 16.34 -22.79
C ASN A 73 1.43 15.49 -21.93
N TRP A 74 1.91 14.39 -21.35
CA TRP A 74 1.18 13.66 -20.33
C TRP A 74 1.25 14.39 -18.99
N LYS A 75 0.14 14.39 -18.27
CA LYS A 75 0.14 14.74 -16.84
C LYS A 75 0.57 13.51 -16.05
N ILE A 76 1.58 13.66 -15.21
CA ILE A 76 2.09 12.58 -14.37
C ILE A 76 1.66 12.84 -12.93
N ILE A 77 1.09 11.83 -12.27
CA ILE A 77 0.76 11.83 -10.86
C ILE A 77 1.63 10.77 -10.20
N PHE A 78 2.44 11.18 -9.23
CA PHE A 78 3.17 10.26 -8.37
C PHE A 78 2.43 10.13 -7.05
N THR A 79 2.12 8.90 -6.62
CA THR A 79 1.67 8.67 -5.25
C THR A 79 2.85 8.20 -4.43
N THR A 80 2.99 8.72 -3.22
CA THR A 80 4.03 8.31 -2.28
C THR A 80 3.58 8.51 -0.84
N ARG A 81 4.25 7.87 0.09
CA ARG A 81 4.07 8.11 1.52
C ARG A 81 4.83 9.35 1.93
N ASN A 82 4.29 10.04 2.93
CA ASN A 82 4.82 11.33 3.38
C ASN A 82 6.28 11.27 3.86
N ASN A 83 6.66 10.15 4.47
CA ASN A 83 8.04 9.92 4.95
C ASN A 83 9.08 9.73 3.85
N TYR A 84 8.67 9.45 2.61
CA TYR A 84 9.56 9.32 1.46
C TYR A 84 9.51 10.55 0.52
N LEU A 85 8.69 11.55 0.85
CA LEU A 85 8.44 12.67 -0.04
C LEU A 85 9.72 13.46 -0.35
N GLU A 86 10.53 13.77 0.64
CA GLU A 86 11.78 14.54 0.47
C GLU A 86 12.79 13.81 -0.40
N ASP A 87 13.01 12.52 -0.14
CA ASP A 87 13.95 11.69 -0.91
C ASP A 87 13.47 11.55 -2.37
N LEU A 88 12.18 11.30 -2.56
CA LEU A 88 11.58 11.20 -3.90
C LEU A 88 11.68 12.53 -4.65
N GLN A 89 11.49 13.66 -3.98
CA GLN A 89 11.64 14.99 -4.56
C GLN A 89 13.04 15.20 -5.11
N GLY A 90 14.07 14.87 -4.32
CA GLY A 90 15.46 14.93 -4.76
C GLY A 90 15.69 14.13 -6.04
N VAL A 91 15.26 12.86 -6.08
CA VAL A 91 15.44 11.98 -7.24
C VAL A 91 14.65 12.46 -8.46
N LEU A 92 13.40 12.89 -8.28
CA LEU A 92 12.58 13.40 -9.41
C LEU A 92 13.20 14.65 -10.04
N LEU A 93 13.74 15.56 -9.24
CA LEU A 93 14.36 16.79 -9.75
C LEU A 93 15.77 16.54 -10.30
N ASP A 94 16.64 15.87 -9.56
CA ASP A 94 18.06 15.77 -9.87
C ASP A 94 18.35 14.68 -10.90
N THR A 95 17.69 13.53 -10.79
CA THR A 95 17.94 12.38 -11.65
C THR A 95 16.98 12.37 -12.85
N PHE A 96 15.69 12.50 -12.61
CA PHE A 96 14.68 12.38 -13.67
C PHE A 96 14.34 13.71 -14.32
N ARG A 97 14.71 14.85 -13.70
CA ARG A 97 14.45 16.21 -14.18
C ARG A 97 12.96 16.47 -14.47
N VAL A 98 12.10 15.87 -13.67
CA VAL A 98 10.64 16.03 -13.74
C VAL A 98 10.21 17.04 -12.67
N PRO A 99 9.76 18.25 -13.07
CA PRO A 99 9.17 19.19 -12.13
C PRO A 99 7.83 18.65 -11.64
N PHE A 100 7.54 18.83 -10.35
CA PHE A 100 6.29 18.38 -9.73
C PHE A 100 5.79 19.40 -8.72
N TYR A 101 4.54 19.23 -8.35
CA TYR A 101 3.89 20.03 -7.32
C TYR A 101 3.31 19.07 -6.25
N PRO A 102 3.74 19.15 -4.99
CA PRO A 102 3.25 18.27 -3.94
C PRO A 102 1.81 18.62 -3.56
N ILE A 103 0.96 17.61 -3.47
CA ILE A 103 -0.40 17.70 -2.96
C ILE A 103 -0.54 16.73 -1.81
N ASN A 104 -0.75 17.25 -0.60
CA ASN A 104 -1.03 16.40 0.56
C ASN A 104 -2.51 16.01 0.58
N LEU A 105 -2.76 14.74 0.80
CA LEU A 105 -4.10 14.24 1.07
C LEU A 105 -4.30 14.21 2.58
N ASP A 106 -5.14 15.12 3.06
CA ASP A 106 -5.49 15.19 4.48
C ASP A 106 -6.47 14.07 4.86
N GLU A 107 -6.54 13.80 6.15
CA GLU A 107 -7.56 12.90 6.70
C GLU A 107 -8.96 13.50 6.49
N ILE A 108 -9.96 12.63 6.44
CA ILE A 108 -11.38 13.03 6.34
C ILE A 108 -11.76 13.81 7.59
N THR A 109 -12.29 15.02 7.41
CA THR A 109 -12.75 15.84 8.55
C THR A 109 -14.01 15.25 9.18
N ASN A 110 -14.31 15.66 10.43
CA ASN A 110 -15.55 15.24 11.11
C ASN A 110 -16.80 15.63 10.32
N GLU A 111 -16.79 16.80 9.67
CA GLU A 111 -17.91 17.28 8.85
C GLU A 111 -18.09 16.42 7.61
N GLN A 112 -17.01 16.09 6.92
CA GLN A 112 -17.02 15.18 5.77
C GLN A 112 -17.48 13.78 6.17
N LEU A 113 -17.00 13.26 7.32
CA LEU A 113 -17.43 11.96 7.85
C LEU A 113 -18.93 11.94 8.14
N LEU A 114 -19.46 13.01 8.72
CA LEU A 114 -20.90 13.14 8.96
C LEU A 114 -21.71 13.17 7.65
N LEU A 115 -21.19 13.82 6.60
CA LEU A 115 -21.84 13.80 5.28
C LEU A 115 -21.83 12.39 4.67
N ILE A 116 -20.67 11.73 4.72
CA ILE A 116 -20.52 10.35 4.20
C ILE A 116 -21.42 9.39 4.98
N SER A 117 -21.53 9.54 6.32
CA SER A 117 -22.39 8.68 7.14
C SER A 117 -23.87 8.77 6.74
N LYS A 118 -24.35 9.97 6.41
CA LYS A 118 -25.71 10.19 5.91
C LYS A 118 -25.90 9.63 4.51
N GLU A 119 -24.91 9.81 3.63
CA GLU A 119 -24.99 9.33 2.24
C GLU A 119 -24.96 7.79 2.16
N LYS A 120 -24.12 7.16 3.01
CA LYS A 120 -23.91 5.71 3.02
C LYS A 120 -24.76 4.97 4.05
N ASP A 121 -25.63 5.69 4.78
CA ASP A 121 -26.57 5.19 5.79
C ASP A 121 -25.89 4.31 6.86
N PHE A 122 -24.91 4.88 7.55
CA PHE A 122 -24.27 4.23 8.69
C PHE A 122 -24.13 5.18 9.89
N LEU A 123 -24.08 4.61 11.09
CA LEU A 123 -23.85 5.38 12.32
C LEU A 123 -22.35 5.55 12.56
N LEU A 124 -21.97 6.77 12.94
CA LEU A 124 -20.60 7.03 13.39
C LEU A 124 -20.34 6.31 14.73
N PRO A 125 -19.13 5.76 14.93
CA PRO A 125 -18.81 5.09 16.18
C PRO A 125 -18.75 6.08 17.34
N ASP A 126 -19.30 5.70 18.50
CA ASP A 126 -19.21 6.47 19.75
C ASP A 126 -17.79 6.46 20.34
N ASN A 127 -16.98 5.46 19.98
CA ASN A 127 -15.61 5.36 20.44
C ASN A 127 -14.70 6.32 19.67
N GLU A 128 -14.18 7.35 20.36
CA GLU A 128 -13.32 8.38 19.76
C GLU A 128 -12.12 7.81 18.98
N LYS A 129 -11.49 6.75 19.50
CA LYS A 129 -10.32 6.13 18.83
C LYS A 129 -10.70 5.43 17.53
N VAL A 130 -11.89 4.84 17.46
CA VAL A 130 -12.42 4.26 16.21
C VAL A 130 -12.83 5.38 15.27
N LEU A 131 -13.44 6.45 15.79
CA LEU A 131 -13.82 7.63 15.01
C LEU A 131 -12.58 8.27 14.35
N ASP A 132 -11.50 8.46 15.11
CA ASP A 132 -10.25 9.00 14.57
C ASP A 132 -9.61 8.05 13.54
N LEU A 133 -9.69 6.73 13.75
CA LEU A 133 -9.14 5.77 12.81
C LEU A 133 -9.86 5.79 11.47
N ILE A 134 -11.20 5.90 11.46
CA ILE A 134 -12.00 5.93 10.23
C ILE A 134 -11.93 7.27 9.46
N LYS A 135 -11.27 8.29 9.98
CA LYS A 135 -10.88 9.47 9.20
C LYS A 135 -9.90 9.13 8.09
N LYS A 136 -9.21 8.02 8.18
CA LYS A 136 -8.35 7.49 7.11
C LYS A 136 -9.22 6.67 6.15
N PRO A 137 -9.23 6.99 4.84
CA PRO A 137 -10.13 6.36 3.85
C PRO A 137 -10.11 4.83 3.84
N PHE A 138 -8.93 4.23 4.03
CA PHE A 138 -8.78 2.78 4.13
C PHE A 138 -9.61 2.20 5.29
N TYR A 139 -9.47 2.76 6.50
CA TYR A 139 -10.19 2.27 7.67
C TYR A 139 -11.70 2.54 7.58
N LEU A 140 -12.10 3.66 6.96
CA LEU A 140 -13.51 3.93 6.70
C LEU A 140 -14.11 2.85 5.79
N ASN A 141 -13.44 2.52 4.69
CA ASN A 141 -13.90 1.47 3.78
C ASN A 141 -14.04 0.11 4.49
N GLU A 142 -13.08 -0.25 5.33
CA GLU A 142 -13.14 -1.50 6.10
C GLU A 142 -14.19 -1.45 7.20
N TYR A 143 -14.38 -0.29 7.86
CA TYR A 143 -15.46 -0.09 8.81
C TYR A 143 -16.82 -0.33 8.16
N LEU A 144 -17.07 0.24 6.99
CA LEU A 144 -18.32 0.05 6.24
C LEU A 144 -18.58 -1.41 5.89
N LYS A 145 -17.55 -2.19 5.60
CA LYS A 145 -17.68 -3.65 5.33
C LYS A 145 -18.04 -4.45 6.58
N CYS A 146 -17.60 -4.01 7.75
CA CYS A 146 -17.84 -4.67 9.03
C CYS A 146 -19.07 -4.13 9.75
N TYR A 147 -19.60 -2.97 9.30
CA TYR A 147 -20.66 -2.25 9.99
C TYR A 147 -21.95 -3.08 10.08
N LYS A 148 -22.48 -3.15 11.29
CA LYS A 148 -23.81 -3.65 11.59
C LYS A 148 -24.45 -2.68 12.57
N ALA A 149 -25.67 -2.25 12.29
CA ALA A 149 -26.36 -1.18 13.02
C ALA A 149 -26.50 -1.40 14.54
N GLU A 150 -26.36 -2.63 15.00
CA GLU A 150 -26.55 -3.03 16.41
C GLU A 150 -25.22 -3.32 17.15
N GLU A 151 -24.07 -3.28 16.46
CA GLU A 151 -22.77 -3.60 17.08
C GLU A 151 -21.99 -2.33 17.38
N ILE A 152 -21.70 -2.09 18.67
CA ILE A 152 -20.79 -1.03 19.13
C ILE A 152 -19.37 -1.61 19.13
N PHE A 153 -18.54 -1.14 18.21
CA PHE A 153 -17.14 -1.53 18.16
C PHE A 153 -16.29 -0.62 19.06
N ASN A 154 -15.59 -1.20 20.02
CA ASN A 154 -14.41 -0.55 20.57
C ASN A 154 -13.20 -0.77 19.64
N LEU A 155 -12.11 -0.05 19.87
CA LEU A 155 -10.92 -0.12 19.02
C LEU A 155 -10.34 -1.55 18.91
N LYS A 156 -10.30 -2.30 20.01
CA LYS A 156 -9.78 -3.68 20.02
C LYS A 156 -10.65 -4.60 19.17
N GLN A 157 -11.96 -4.50 19.31
CA GLN A 157 -12.92 -5.29 18.52
C GLN A 157 -12.82 -4.95 17.03
N PHE A 158 -12.68 -3.67 16.71
CA PHE A 158 -12.53 -3.25 15.31
C PHE A 158 -11.23 -3.78 14.70
N LYS A 159 -10.10 -3.64 15.37
CA LYS A 159 -8.82 -4.20 14.92
C LYS A 159 -8.87 -5.73 14.78
N GLU A 160 -9.53 -6.42 15.70
CA GLU A 160 -9.72 -7.86 15.62
C GLU A 160 -10.60 -8.26 14.43
N ALA A 161 -11.66 -7.49 14.14
CA ALA A 161 -12.48 -7.70 12.95
C ALA A 161 -11.68 -7.49 11.66
N LEU A 162 -10.84 -6.45 11.58
CA LEU A 162 -9.94 -6.21 10.44
C LEU A 162 -8.98 -7.40 10.25
N TRP A 163 -8.32 -7.84 11.32
CA TRP A 163 -7.42 -8.99 11.28
C TRP A 163 -8.12 -10.25 10.76
N ASN A 164 -9.28 -10.55 11.31
CA ASN A 164 -10.02 -11.75 10.94
C ASN A 164 -10.57 -11.68 9.50
N ASN A 165 -11.05 -10.52 9.06
CA ASN A 165 -11.67 -10.37 7.74
C ASN A 165 -10.66 -10.25 6.60
N ILE A 166 -9.48 -9.69 6.85
CA ILE A 166 -8.48 -9.41 5.83
C ILE A 166 -7.37 -10.47 5.83
N ILE A 167 -6.78 -10.74 7.00
CA ILE A 167 -5.62 -11.63 7.11
C ILE A 167 -6.04 -13.09 7.27
N VAL A 168 -6.80 -13.40 8.32
CA VAL A 168 -7.16 -14.81 8.66
C VAL A 168 -8.20 -15.36 7.69
N LYS A 169 -9.25 -14.58 7.41
CA LYS A 169 -10.43 -15.03 6.65
C LYS A 169 -11.00 -16.33 7.24
N ARG A 170 -10.84 -17.46 6.53
CA ARG A 170 -11.33 -18.79 6.92
C ARG A 170 -10.23 -19.75 7.36
N ASP A 171 -8.96 -19.33 7.29
CA ASP A 171 -7.80 -20.17 7.63
C ASP A 171 -6.89 -19.50 8.64
N ILE A 172 -6.88 -20.03 9.87
CA ILE A 172 -6.04 -19.53 10.96
C ILE A 172 -4.53 -19.61 10.65
N ASN A 173 -4.12 -20.52 9.74
CA ASN A 173 -2.72 -20.64 9.36
C ASN A 173 -2.26 -19.43 8.52
N ARG A 174 -3.17 -18.71 7.85
CA ARG A 174 -2.85 -17.44 7.19
C ARG A 174 -2.38 -16.41 8.21
N GLY A 175 -3.09 -16.27 9.33
CA GLY A 175 -2.67 -15.38 10.42
C GLY A 175 -1.32 -15.76 10.99
N LYS A 176 -1.05 -17.06 11.21
CA LYS A 176 0.25 -17.54 11.69
C LYS A 176 1.37 -17.27 10.67
N ALA A 177 1.12 -17.55 9.39
CA ALA A 177 2.07 -17.27 8.31
C ALA A 177 2.43 -15.79 8.24
N PHE A 178 1.42 -14.94 8.34
CA PHE A 178 1.62 -13.49 8.26
C PHE A 178 2.37 -12.94 9.47
N LEU A 179 2.06 -13.42 10.69
CA LEU A 179 2.82 -13.10 11.92
C LEU A 179 4.28 -13.53 11.81
N GLU A 180 4.55 -14.74 11.31
CA GLU A 180 5.92 -15.24 11.11
C GLU A 180 6.71 -14.34 10.15
N LEU A 181 6.13 -14.00 9.00
CA LEU A 181 6.78 -13.14 8.00
C LEU A 181 7.04 -11.73 8.54
N SER A 182 6.05 -11.12 9.19
CA SER A 182 6.17 -9.77 9.76
C SER A 182 7.23 -9.73 10.87
N ASN A 183 7.25 -10.73 11.75
CA ASN A 183 8.22 -10.83 12.81
C ASN A 183 9.65 -11.04 12.25
N ASN A 184 9.83 -11.93 11.27
CA ASN A 184 11.12 -12.14 10.63
C ASN A 184 11.63 -10.87 9.97
N ARG A 185 10.77 -10.13 9.28
CA ARG A 185 11.12 -8.83 8.69
C ARG A 185 11.56 -7.82 9.74
N ALA A 186 10.80 -7.68 10.82
CA ALA A 186 11.11 -6.76 11.90
C ALA A 186 12.44 -7.09 12.59
N LEU A 187 12.71 -8.37 12.83
CA LEU A 187 13.94 -8.83 13.50
C LEU A 187 15.19 -8.71 12.61
N THR A 188 15.06 -8.94 11.31
CA THR A 188 16.19 -8.96 10.38
C THR A 188 16.45 -7.62 9.71
N GLY A 189 15.46 -6.72 9.69
CA GLY A 189 15.48 -5.48 8.91
C GLY A 189 15.46 -5.70 7.39
N GLN A 190 15.28 -6.96 6.93
CA GLN A 190 15.29 -7.30 5.51
C GLN A 190 13.92 -7.07 4.89
N PHE A 191 13.90 -6.44 3.73
CA PHE A 191 12.65 -6.21 3.00
C PHE A 191 12.04 -7.53 2.48
N TYR A 192 12.88 -8.44 1.97
CA TYR A 192 12.47 -9.74 1.44
C TYR A 192 12.73 -10.87 2.44
N ILE A 193 11.74 -11.74 2.60
CA ILE A 193 11.82 -12.97 3.40
C ILE A 193 11.84 -14.15 2.44
N VAL A 194 12.89 -14.96 2.53
CA VAL A 194 13.11 -16.08 1.58
C VAL A 194 12.35 -17.33 1.99
N GLU A 195 12.22 -17.60 3.29
CA GLU A 195 11.70 -18.87 3.81
C GLU A 195 10.48 -18.65 4.71
N THR A 196 9.55 -19.57 4.64
CA THR A 196 8.38 -19.65 5.52
C THR A 196 7.97 -21.11 5.74
N ASN A 197 7.48 -21.40 6.93
CA ASN A 197 6.91 -22.71 7.28
C ASN A 197 5.50 -22.94 6.71
N PHE A 198 4.83 -21.89 6.24
CA PHE A 198 3.42 -21.88 5.84
C PHE A 198 3.20 -21.67 4.33
N LYS A 199 3.90 -22.42 3.48
CA LYS A 199 3.91 -22.21 2.01
C LYS A 199 2.52 -22.11 1.36
N ASN A 200 1.54 -22.90 1.81
CA ASN A 200 0.19 -22.87 1.23
C ASN A 200 -0.57 -21.62 1.64
N SER A 201 -0.55 -21.27 2.92
CA SER A 201 -1.23 -20.05 3.44
C SER A 201 -0.62 -18.78 2.85
N VAL A 202 0.69 -18.77 2.57
CA VAL A 202 1.36 -17.64 1.89
C VAL A 202 0.85 -17.48 0.45
N LYS A 203 0.58 -18.56 -0.28
CA LYS A 203 -0.02 -18.45 -1.63
C LYS A 203 -1.38 -17.75 -1.61
N ASP A 204 -2.20 -18.04 -0.61
CA ASP A 204 -3.50 -17.39 -0.45
C ASP A 204 -3.36 -15.91 -0.07
N LEU A 205 -2.38 -15.56 0.77
CA LEU A 205 -2.05 -14.18 1.11
C LEU A 205 -1.53 -13.40 -0.12
N ILE A 206 -0.76 -14.04 -1.00
CA ILE A 206 -0.31 -13.45 -2.27
C ILE A 206 -1.51 -13.20 -3.20
N LYS A 207 -2.40 -14.18 -3.35
CA LYS A 207 -3.62 -14.05 -4.17
C LYS A 207 -4.51 -12.87 -3.73
N ASP A 208 -4.53 -12.60 -2.42
CA ASP A 208 -5.30 -11.50 -1.86
C ASP A 208 -4.54 -10.15 -1.85
N GLY A 209 -3.30 -10.11 -2.35
CA GLY A 209 -2.49 -8.89 -2.39
C GLY A 209 -1.97 -8.41 -1.02
N ILE A 210 -1.99 -9.28 -0.01
CA ILE A 210 -1.44 -8.97 1.33
C ILE A 210 0.08 -9.11 1.33
N ILE A 211 0.59 -10.11 0.64
CA ILE A 211 2.00 -10.40 0.42
C ILE A 211 2.29 -10.35 -1.07
N GLY A 212 3.41 -9.77 -1.45
CA GLY A 212 3.97 -9.92 -2.80
C GLY A 212 5.04 -11.01 -2.82
N ASN A 213 5.34 -11.50 -4.03
CA ASN A 213 6.39 -12.49 -4.28
C ASN A 213 7.20 -12.08 -5.50
N GLU A 214 8.50 -11.96 -5.33
CA GLU A 214 9.46 -11.64 -6.38
C GLU A 214 10.59 -12.67 -6.38
N SER A 215 11.52 -12.55 -7.33
CA SER A 215 12.71 -13.44 -7.42
C SER A 215 13.58 -13.42 -6.14
N LYS A 216 13.53 -12.33 -5.38
CA LYS A 216 14.27 -12.14 -4.12
C LYS A 216 13.55 -12.72 -2.90
N GLY A 217 12.26 -13.06 -3.01
CA GLY A 217 11.45 -13.60 -1.90
C GLY A 217 10.11 -12.91 -1.72
N TYR A 218 9.51 -13.13 -0.55
CA TYR A 218 8.23 -12.56 -0.15
C TYR A 218 8.42 -11.19 0.48
N PHE A 219 7.46 -10.29 0.26
CA PHE A 219 7.41 -8.99 0.91
C PHE A 219 5.97 -8.62 1.32
N ILE A 220 5.82 -7.78 2.31
CA ILE A 220 4.51 -7.30 2.75
C ILE A 220 4.08 -6.15 1.83
N ALA A 221 2.88 -6.26 1.23
CA ALA A 221 2.41 -5.32 0.23
C ALA A 221 2.12 -3.92 0.79
N HIS A 222 1.62 -3.84 2.03
CA HIS A 222 1.29 -2.59 2.69
C HIS A 222 1.75 -2.60 4.15
N ASP A 223 2.41 -1.53 4.60
CA ASP A 223 2.93 -1.42 5.96
C ASP A 223 1.84 -1.50 7.03
N ILE A 224 0.62 -1.06 6.72
CA ILE A 224 -0.51 -1.15 7.63
C ILE A 224 -0.80 -2.59 8.09
N TYR A 225 -0.60 -3.56 7.20
CA TYR A 225 -0.76 -4.97 7.55
C TYR A 225 0.36 -5.45 8.47
N GLU A 226 1.58 -4.96 8.24
CA GLU A 226 2.72 -5.25 9.11
C GLU A 226 2.52 -4.67 10.50
N GLU A 227 2.08 -3.42 10.60
CA GLU A 227 1.73 -2.78 11.88
C GLU A 227 0.72 -3.62 12.67
N TRP A 228 -0.34 -4.12 12.03
CA TRP A 228 -1.32 -5.00 12.69
C TRP A 228 -0.71 -6.31 13.15
N ALA A 229 0.17 -6.89 12.34
CA ALA A 229 0.83 -8.15 12.69
C ALA A 229 1.76 -7.96 13.89
N LEU A 230 2.56 -6.91 13.91
CA LEU A 230 3.47 -6.60 15.03
C LEU A 230 2.69 -6.25 16.30
N GLU A 231 1.63 -5.47 16.21
CA GLU A 231 0.73 -5.17 17.32
C GLU A 231 0.12 -6.47 17.90
N LYS A 232 -0.40 -7.34 17.02
CA LYS A 232 -0.94 -8.65 17.39
C LYS A 232 0.11 -9.56 18.02
N PHE A 233 1.32 -9.55 17.48
CA PHE A 233 2.45 -10.30 18.03
C PHE A 233 2.76 -9.83 19.46
N ILE A 234 2.84 -8.53 19.68
CA ILE A 234 3.05 -7.94 21.01
C ILE A 234 1.92 -8.35 21.98
N ASP A 235 0.66 -8.23 21.56
CA ASP A 235 -0.49 -8.60 22.39
C ASP A 235 -0.44 -10.08 22.82
N ILE A 236 -0.15 -11.00 21.89
CA ILE A 236 -0.03 -12.43 22.17
C ILE A 236 1.07 -12.71 23.21
N HIS A 237 2.21 -12.06 23.09
CA HIS A 237 3.33 -12.24 24.02
C HIS A 237 3.07 -11.55 25.36
N PHE A 238 2.37 -10.43 25.35
CA PHE A 238 1.97 -9.74 26.57
C PHE A 238 0.97 -10.55 27.39
N GLU A 239 0.00 -11.19 26.76
CA GLU A 239 -0.97 -12.06 27.42
C GLU A 239 -0.33 -13.31 28.06
N LYS A 240 0.73 -13.85 27.41
CA LYS A 240 1.45 -15.05 27.86
C LYS A 240 2.61 -14.77 28.82
N ARG A 241 2.88 -13.50 29.15
CA ARG A 241 4.05 -13.12 29.93
C ARG A 241 4.03 -13.69 31.36
N GLU A 242 5.16 -14.22 31.80
CA GLU A 242 5.42 -14.59 33.19
C GLU A 242 6.05 -13.45 34.00
N GLY A 243 6.54 -12.41 33.33
CA GLY A 243 7.15 -11.22 33.93
C GLY A 243 7.65 -10.24 32.87
N THR A 244 8.08 -9.06 33.32
CA THR A 244 8.50 -7.98 32.42
C THR A 244 9.72 -8.37 31.56
N ILE A 245 10.75 -8.98 32.17
CA ILE A 245 11.95 -9.41 31.43
C ILE A 245 11.61 -10.49 30.41
N SER A 246 10.82 -11.49 30.82
CA SER A 246 10.34 -12.56 29.93
C SER A 246 9.60 -12.00 28.71
N PHE A 247 8.76 -10.99 28.94
CA PHE A 247 8.04 -10.31 27.86
C PHE A 247 9.00 -9.63 26.88
N PHE A 248 9.91 -8.79 27.36
CA PHE A 248 10.83 -8.08 26.47
C PHE A 248 11.73 -9.03 25.68
N ASN A 249 12.26 -10.08 26.31
CA ASN A 249 13.01 -11.11 25.60
C ASN A 249 12.17 -11.81 24.52
N SER A 250 10.88 -12.04 24.77
CA SER A 250 10.00 -12.74 23.83
C SER A 250 9.65 -11.94 22.58
N ILE A 251 9.78 -10.61 22.64
CA ILE A 251 9.55 -9.71 21.50
C ILE A 251 10.86 -9.23 20.83
N GLY A 252 12.01 -9.81 21.23
CA GLY A 252 13.30 -9.52 20.62
C GLY A 252 14.00 -8.26 21.15
N TYR A 253 13.56 -7.72 22.28
CA TYR A 253 14.24 -6.61 22.95
C TYR A 253 15.27 -7.18 23.94
N ASN A 254 16.55 -7.21 23.51
CA ASN A 254 17.70 -7.66 24.30
C ASN A 254 18.49 -6.49 24.87
#